data_8e96d6a3452dc0d0a9fd355972d56596
#
_entry.id   8e96d6a3452dc0d0a9fd355972d56596
#
_cell.length_a   1.000
_cell.length_b   1.000
_cell.length_c   1.000
_cell.angle_alpha   90.00
_cell.angle_beta   90.00
_cell.angle_gamma   90.00
#
_symmetry.space_group_name_H-M   'P 1'
#
loop_
_entity.id
_entity.type
_entity.pdbx_description
1 polymer ?
#
loop_
_entity_poly.entity_id
_entity_poly.type
_entity_poly.pdbx_seq_one_letter_code
_entity_poly.pdbx_strand_id
1 'polypeptide(L)'
;MFGPRKPRKNQRKGKKTKRELKFLGRILLGFKLIVLVAAVATVSAFFILVHDILTQCDYFKITRLTIEGAQRLSEKEIAQQAGVGKGVNILAVNLSLVRKRLLAHPWIAEAGVRREIPSGLSIWIKEHTPLAVVDVGQKFLINPSGRIFKAWETSDPADLPVVGGLNVLDLPPVYGQTDTSEGEFARERTAPFKAVMKVLRLGGQQGSILPNRSIRQIRVDRQIGLTLYAFDRVKTINLGYDDYDGKYHMLASLFSYLKNQQSDSDYDRIDLNNLDRVVVNTLRRE
;
A
#
# COMPACT_ATOMS: atom_id res chain seq x y z
N MET A 1 -87.14 -13.03 79.70
CA MET A 1 -87.29 -12.99 78.25
C MET A 1 -85.90 -12.84 77.65
N PHE A 2 -85.30 -13.95 77.17
CA PHE A 2 -83.99 -13.95 76.53
C PHE A 2 -84.21 -14.20 75.08
N GLY A 3 -83.77 -13.21 74.19
CA GLY A 3 -83.86 -13.34 72.77
C GLY A 3 -82.62 -14.05 72.21
N PRO A 4 -82.75 -14.80 71.08
CA PRO A 4 -81.69 -15.63 70.56
C PRO A 4 -80.55 -14.82 69.80
N ARG A 5 -79.32 -15.13 70.14
CA ARG A 5 -78.14 -14.59 69.51
C ARG A 5 -77.95 -15.17 68.11
N LYS A 6 -77.85 -14.32 67.08
CA LYS A 6 -77.51 -14.69 65.69
C LYS A 6 -76.03 -15.14 65.52
N PRO A 7 -75.75 -16.19 64.80
CA PRO A 7 -74.37 -16.66 64.60
C PRO A 7 -73.62 -15.72 63.68
N ARG A 8 -72.38 -15.34 64.06
CA ARG A 8 -71.42 -14.58 63.21
C ARG A 8 -70.86 -15.48 62.10
N LYS A 9 -71.20 -15.20 60.85
CA LYS A 9 -70.54 -15.81 59.67
C LYS A 9 -69.12 -15.32 59.57
N ASN A 10 -68.19 -16.21 59.84
CA ASN A 10 -66.77 -15.97 59.71
C ASN A 10 -66.39 -16.13 58.21
N GLN A 11 -66.30 -15.02 57.49
CA GLN A 11 -65.82 -15.04 56.07
C GLN A 11 -64.27 -15.11 56.05
N ARG A 12 -63.70 -16.29 55.93
CA ARG A 12 -62.31 -16.48 55.50
C ARG A 12 -62.22 -16.13 54.04
N LYS A 13 -61.98 -14.88 53.70
CA LYS A 13 -61.59 -14.46 52.36
C LYS A 13 -60.21 -15.08 52.02
N GLY A 14 -60.22 -15.95 51.03
CA GLY A 14 -59.15 -16.86 50.74
C GLY A 14 -57.87 -16.18 50.25
N LYS A 15 -56.77 -16.58 50.85
CA LYS A 15 -55.40 -16.32 50.39
C LYS A 15 -55.08 -17.00 49.04
N LYS A 16 -56.05 -17.72 48.41
CA LYS A 16 -55.87 -18.41 47.11
C LYS A 16 -55.74 -17.47 45.93
N THR A 17 -56.38 -16.34 45.88
CA THR A 17 -56.46 -15.42 44.75
C THR A 17 -55.14 -14.74 44.40
N LYS A 18 -54.23 -14.46 45.36
CA LYS A 18 -52.94 -13.82 45.08
C LYS A 18 -51.91 -14.77 44.46
N ARG A 19 -52.00 -16.07 44.69
CA ARG A 19 -51.12 -17.10 44.19
C ARG A 19 -51.49 -17.46 42.74
N GLU A 20 -52.76 -17.51 42.45
CA GLU A 20 -53.28 -17.76 41.09
C GLU A 20 -53.01 -16.57 40.16
N LEU A 21 -53.18 -15.32 40.63
CA LEU A 21 -52.82 -14.11 39.88
C LEU A 21 -51.33 -14.04 39.53
N LYS A 22 -50.45 -14.44 40.46
CA LYS A 22 -49.01 -14.54 40.20
C LYS A 22 -48.65 -15.65 39.19
N PHE A 23 -49.38 -16.74 39.23
CA PHE A 23 -49.22 -17.87 38.30
C PHE A 23 -49.70 -17.50 36.89
N LEU A 24 -50.88 -16.86 36.77
CA LEU A 24 -51.35 -16.31 35.50
C LEU A 24 -50.40 -15.24 34.95
N GLY A 25 -49.83 -14.37 35.77
CA GLY A 25 -48.85 -13.37 35.35
C GLY A 25 -47.57 -13.99 34.78
N ARG A 26 -47.10 -15.10 35.37
CA ARG A 26 -45.93 -15.85 34.84
C ARG A 26 -46.23 -16.53 33.51
N ILE A 27 -47.45 -17.11 33.36
CA ILE A 27 -47.88 -17.71 32.09
C ILE A 27 -47.98 -16.64 30.99
N LEU A 28 -48.58 -15.47 31.32
CA LEU A 28 -48.70 -14.34 30.40
C LEU A 28 -47.33 -13.79 30.00
N LEU A 29 -46.39 -13.71 30.95
CA LEU A 29 -45.01 -13.32 30.68
C LEU A 29 -44.28 -14.33 29.77
N GLY A 30 -44.44 -15.62 30.06
CA GLY A 30 -43.91 -16.71 29.21
C GLY A 30 -44.50 -16.66 27.80
N PHE A 31 -45.80 -16.46 27.67
CA PHE A 31 -46.45 -16.32 26.37
C PHE A 31 -45.97 -15.08 25.60
N LYS A 32 -45.80 -13.92 26.26
CA LYS A 32 -45.23 -12.73 25.65
C LYS A 32 -43.80 -12.96 25.18
N LEU A 33 -42.99 -13.69 25.96
CA LEU A 33 -41.60 -14.04 25.58
C LEU A 33 -41.59 -14.95 24.35
N ILE A 34 -42.47 -15.97 24.29
CA ILE A 34 -42.57 -16.86 23.12
C ILE A 34 -43.01 -16.08 21.89
N VAL A 35 -43.99 -15.19 22.00
CA VAL A 35 -44.43 -14.34 20.88
C VAL A 35 -43.30 -13.42 20.40
N LEU A 36 -42.53 -12.84 21.33
CA LEU A 36 -41.38 -12.00 20.99
C LEU A 36 -40.32 -12.82 20.24
N VAL A 37 -39.97 -14.00 20.76
CA VAL A 37 -38.99 -14.89 20.09
C VAL A 37 -39.48 -15.32 18.71
N ALA A 38 -40.76 -15.68 18.59
CA ALA A 38 -41.37 -16.04 17.31
C ALA A 38 -41.34 -14.87 16.32
N ALA A 39 -41.64 -13.65 16.78
CA ALA A 39 -41.58 -12.45 15.95
C ALA A 39 -40.15 -12.17 15.46
N VAL A 40 -39.16 -12.26 16.36
CA VAL A 40 -37.74 -12.11 15.97
C VAL A 40 -37.32 -13.18 14.99
N ALA A 41 -37.68 -14.45 15.20
CA ALA A 41 -37.37 -15.55 14.30
C ALA A 41 -38.00 -15.34 12.90
N THR A 42 -39.25 -14.88 12.85
CA THR A 42 -39.95 -14.57 11.60
C THR A 42 -39.27 -13.43 10.84
N VAL A 43 -38.92 -12.35 11.51
CA VAL A 43 -38.20 -11.22 10.92
C VAL A 43 -36.84 -11.69 10.40
N SER A 44 -36.11 -12.46 11.20
CA SER A 44 -34.80 -12.99 10.78
C SER A 44 -34.93 -13.90 9.56
N ALA A 45 -35.91 -14.81 9.55
CA ALA A 45 -36.17 -15.68 8.40
C ALA A 45 -36.55 -14.88 7.13
N PHE A 46 -37.35 -13.83 7.29
CA PHE A 46 -37.69 -12.92 6.21
C PHE A 46 -36.45 -12.23 5.61
N PHE A 47 -35.56 -11.69 6.46
CA PHE A 47 -34.33 -11.07 5.99
C PHE A 47 -33.39 -12.06 5.29
N ILE A 48 -33.27 -13.30 5.79
CA ILE A 48 -32.49 -14.35 5.16
C ILE A 48 -33.05 -14.66 3.75
N LEU A 49 -34.36 -14.79 3.65
CA LEU A 49 -35.03 -15.13 2.37
C LEU A 49 -34.88 -13.98 1.36
N VAL A 50 -35.07 -12.73 1.80
CA VAL A 50 -34.85 -11.54 0.94
C VAL A 50 -33.41 -11.48 0.48
N HIS A 51 -32.45 -11.67 1.39
CA HIS A 51 -31.02 -11.70 1.05
C HIS A 51 -30.71 -12.77 0.01
N ASP A 52 -31.25 -13.98 0.17
CA ASP A 52 -31.04 -15.11 -0.73
C ASP A 52 -31.61 -14.83 -2.13
N ILE A 53 -32.83 -14.30 -2.21
CA ILE A 53 -33.44 -13.89 -3.48
C ILE A 53 -32.61 -12.79 -4.16
N LEU A 54 -32.17 -11.76 -3.44
CA LEU A 54 -31.39 -10.67 -4.03
C LEU A 54 -30.01 -11.13 -4.51
N THR A 55 -29.36 -12.05 -3.78
CA THR A 55 -28.04 -12.56 -4.18
C THR A 55 -28.09 -13.56 -5.33
N GLN A 56 -29.23 -14.20 -5.56
CA GLN A 56 -29.40 -15.14 -6.68
C GLN A 56 -30.04 -14.49 -7.93
N CYS A 57 -30.58 -13.28 -7.80
CA CYS A 57 -31.25 -12.59 -8.91
C CYS A 57 -30.26 -12.19 -10.01
N ASP A 58 -30.60 -12.50 -11.27
CA ASP A 58 -29.81 -12.18 -12.46
C ASP A 58 -29.64 -10.67 -12.66
N TYR A 59 -30.58 -9.87 -12.15
CA TYR A 59 -30.57 -8.42 -12.24
C TYR A 59 -29.32 -7.79 -11.62
N PHE A 60 -28.74 -8.43 -10.58
CA PHE A 60 -27.55 -7.97 -9.90
C PHE A 60 -26.26 -8.68 -10.35
N LYS A 61 -26.30 -9.47 -11.43
CA LYS A 61 -25.10 -10.05 -12.01
C LYS A 61 -24.22 -9.00 -12.68
N ILE A 62 -22.91 -9.08 -12.43
CA ILE A 62 -21.93 -8.18 -13.07
C ILE A 62 -21.98 -8.41 -14.58
N THR A 63 -22.44 -7.39 -15.31
CA THR A 63 -22.44 -7.33 -16.78
C THR A 63 -21.34 -6.40 -17.28
N ARG A 64 -21.03 -5.34 -16.49
CA ARG A 64 -20.01 -4.33 -16.78
C ARG A 64 -18.92 -4.37 -15.73
N LEU A 65 -17.69 -4.64 -16.17
CA LEU A 65 -16.49 -4.50 -15.36
C LEU A 65 -15.66 -3.39 -15.99
N THR A 66 -15.48 -2.28 -15.26
CA THR A 66 -14.64 -1.15 -15.67
C THR A 66 -13.35 -1.20 -14.88
N ILE A 67 -12.22 -1.12 -15.58
CA ILE A 67 -10.88 -1.12 -14.96
C ILE A 67 -10.16 0.14 -15.43
N GLU A 68 -9.68 0.94 -14.48
CA GLU A 68 -9.00 2.21 -14.73
C GLU A 68 -7.62 2.23 -14.08
N GLY A 69 -6.67 2.96 -14.71
CA GLY A 69 -5.32 3.15 -14.19
C GLY A 69 -4.32 2.05 -14.54
N ALA A 70 -4.73 1.06 -15.32
CA ALA A 70 -3.84 0.03 -15.85
C ALA A 70 -2.93 0.62 -16.94
N GLN A 71 -1.62 0.41 -16.81
CA GLN A 71 -0.61 0.82 -17.79
C GLN A 71 0.24 -0.34 -18.27
N ARG A 72 0.73 -1.14 -17.34
CA ARG A 72 1.56 -2.32 -17.56
C ARG A 72 0.76 -3.62 -17.52
N LEU A 73 -0.17 -3.69 -16.55
CA LEU A 73 -1.02 -4.86 -16.37
C LEU A 73 -2.20 -4.81 -17.33
N SER A 74 -2.55 -5.95 -17.91
CA SER A 74 -3.77 -6.05 -18.71
C SER A 74 -5.01 -6.08 -17.83
N GLU A 75 -6.14 -5.61 -18.36
CA GLU A 75 -7.43 -5.69 -17.66
C GLU A 75 -7.79 -7.13 -17.26
N LYS A 76 -7.41 -8.10 -18.09
CA LYS A 76 -7.65 -9.53 -17.84
C LYS A 76 -6.86 -10.02 -16.63
N GLU A 77 -5.60 -9.65 -16.50
CA GLU A 77 -4.74 -9.98 -15.34
C GLU A 77 -5.31 -9.36 -14.06
N ILE A 78 -5.74 -8.10 -14.12
CA ILE A 78 -6.34 -7.38 -13.00
C ILE A 78 -7.66 -8.06 -12.57
N ALA A 79 -8.54 -8.41 -13.50
CA ALA A 79 -9.78 -9.11 -13.21
C ALA A 79 -9.54 -10.50 -12.58
N GLN A 80 -8.55 -11.22 -13.09
CA GLN A 80 -8.13 -12.51 -12.57
C GLN A 80 -7.56 -12.40 -11.17
N GLN A 81 -6.68 -11.42 -10.92
CA GLN A 81 -6.11 -11.12 -9.62
C GLN A 81 -7.18 -10.71 -8.60
N ALA A 82 -8.15 -9.92 -9.02
CA ALA A 82 -9.31 -9.53 -8.22
C ALA A 82 -10.19 -10.73 -7.85
N GLY A 83 -10.18 -11.79 -8.68
CA GLY A 83 -11.05 -12.95 -8.52
C GLY A 83 -12.53 -12.60 -8.74
N VAL A 84 -12.79 -11.67 -9.66
CA VAL A 84 -14.13 -11.24 -10.05
C VAL A 84 -14.30 -11.37 -11.55
N GLY A 85 -15.52 -11.70 -11.99
CA GLY A 85 -15.83 -11.85 -13.39
C GLY A 85 -17.30 -11.54 -13.69
N LYS A 86 -17.63 -11.53 -14.97
CA LYS A 86 -19.03 -11.39 -15.42
C LYS A 86 -19.85 -12.55 -14.90
N GLY A 87 -21.10 -12.29 -14.54
CA GLY A 87 -22.03 -13.30 -14.03
C GLY A 87 -22.03 -13.49 -12.50
N VAL A 88 -21.04 -12.96 -11.79
CA VAL A 88 -21.04 -12.95 -10.31
C VAL A 88 -22.03 -11.90 -9.82
N ASN A 89 -22.80 -12.21 -8.77
CA ASN A 89 -23.72 -11.23 -8.18
C ASN A 89 -22.95 -10.14 -7.45
N ILE A 90 -23.20 -8.88 -7.82
CA ILE A 90 -22.50 -7.69 -7.29
C ILE A 90 -22.67 -7.51 -5.78
N LEU A 91 -23.81 -7.93 -5.23
CA LEU A 91 -24.11 -7.82 -3.80
C LEU A 91 -23.31 -8.85 -2.97
N ALA A 92 -23.03 -10.02 -3.58
CA ALA A 92 -22.24 -11.07 -2.95
C ALA A 92 -20.72 -10.78 -2.99
N VAL A 93 -20.26 -9.86 -3.85
CA VAL A 93 -18.82 -9.52 -3.94
C VAL A 93 -18.35 -8.81 -2.67
N ASN A 94 -17.35 -9.37 -2.00
CA ASN A 94 -16.67 -8.70 -0.88
C ASN A 94 -15.61 -7.74 -1.41
N LEU A 95 -15.93 -6.44 -1.44
CA LEU A 95 -15.05 -5.40 -1.99
C LEU A 95 -13.70 -5.31 -1.25
N SER A 96 -13.69 -5.50 0.06
CA SER A 96 -12.47 -5.47 0.87
C SER A 96 -11.53 -6.63 0.51
N LEU A 97 -12.09 -7.82 0.29
CA LEU A 97 -11.33 -8.99 -0.16
C LEU A 97 -10.76 -8.78 -1.57
N VAL A 98 -11.57 -8.26 -2.48
CA VAL A 98 -11.13 -7.92 -3.85
C VAL A 98 -9.97 -6.93 -3.80
N ARG A 99 -10.12 -5.84 -3.05
CA ARG A 99 -9.06 -4.84 -2.85
C ARG A 99 -7.78 -5.48 -2.27
N LYS A 100 -7.92 -6.34 -1.26
CA LYS A 100 -6.77 -7.04 -0.64
C LYS A 100 -6.05 -7.94 -1.66
N ARG A 101 -6.80 -8.64 -2.52
CA ARG A 101 -6.22 -9.48 -3.59
C ARG A 101 -5.46 -8.63 -4.61
N LEU A 102 -6.04 -7.49 -5.02
CA LEU A 102 -5.37 -6.57 -5.93
C LEU A 102 -4.05 -6.05 -5.33
N LEU A 103 -4.06 -5.59 -4.08
CA LEU A 103 -2.87 -5.08 -3.39
C LEU A 103 -1.81 -6.17 -3.10
N ALA A 104 -2.15 -7.45 -3.22
CA ALA A 104 -1.18 -8.55 -3.14
C ALA A 104 -0.36 -8.69 -4.42
N HIS A 105 -0.77 -8.05 -5.52
CA HIS A 105 0.01 -8.04 -6.75
C HIS A 105 1.17 -7.04 -6.64
N PRO A 106 2.45 -7.45 -6.91
CA PRO A 106 3.62 -6.61 -6.67
C PRO A 106 3.59 -5.26 -7.39
N TRP A 107 3.02 -5.20 -8.60
CA TRP A 107 2.94 -3.98 -9.38
C TRP A 107 1.85 -3.01 -8.95
N ILE A 108 0.91 -3.41 -8.08
CA ILE A 108 -0.20 -2.55 -7.67
C ILE A 108 0.15 -1.80 -6.37
N ALA A 109 0.32 -0.49 -6.48
CA ALA A 109 0.61 0.40 -5.37
C ALA A 109 -0.65 0.74 -4.57
N GLU A 110 -1.74 1.03 -5.29
CA GLU A 110 -3.02 1.41 -4.72
C GLU A 110 -4.14 0.75 -5.52
N ALA A 111 -5.22 0.39 -4.84
CA ALA A 111 -6.42 -0.16 -5.48
C ALA A 111 -7.68 0.30 -4.77
N GLY A 112 -8.72 0.55 -5.53
CA GLY A 112 -10.06 0.78 -5.03
C GLY A 112 -11.08 0.02 -5.86
N VAL A 113 -12.17 -0.36 -5.21
CA VAL A 113 -13.26 -1.14 -5.82
C VAL A 113 -14.58 -0.53 -5.42
N ARG A 114 -15.44 -0.28 -6.37
CA ARG A 114 -16.76 0.33 -6.16
C ARG A 114 -17.83 -0.44 -6.93
N ARG A 115 -18.99 -0.62 -6.30
CA ARG A 115 -20.18 -1.13 -6.99
C ARG A 115 -20.86 -0.02 -7.75
N GLU A 116 -21.27 -0.28 -8.97
CA GLU A 116 -22.13 0.53 -9.80
C GLU A 116 -23.45 -0.20 -10.01
N ILE A 117 -24.36 -0.03 -9.05
CA ILE A 117 -25.64 -0.71 -9.04
C ILE A 117 -26.44 -0.31 -10.30
N PRO A 118 -27.13 -1.27 -10.99
CA PRO A 118 -27.42 -2.61 -10.48
C PRO A 118 -26.36 -3.66 -10.84
N SER A 119 -25.56 -3.52 -11.90
CA SER A 119 -24.80 -4.61 -12.51
C SER A 119 -23.37 -4.23 -12.92
N GLY A 120 -22.84 -3.10 -12.45
CA GLY A 120 -21.49 -2.62 -12.74
C GLY A 120 -20.54 -2.79 -11.58
N LEU A 121 -19.31 -3.17 -11.84
CA LEU A 121 -18.20 -3.13 -10.87
C LEU A 121 -17.07 -2.29 -11.46
N SER A 122 -16.66 -1.25 -10.74
CA SER A 122 -15.55 -0.39 -11.11
C SER A 122 -14.35 -0.70 -10.21
N ILE A 123 -13.22 -0.96 -10.85
CA ILE A 123 -11.91 -1.17 -10.22
C ILE A 123 -10.99 -0.06 -10.71
N TRP A 124 -10.39 0.68 -9.81
CA TRP A 124 -9.30 1.58 -10.15
C TRP A 124 -8.03 1.10 -9.46
N ILE A 125 -6.92 1.19 -10.17
CA ILE A 125 -5.60 0.86 -9.66
C ILE A 125 -4.61 1.98 -9.95
N LYS A 126 -3.56 2.01 -9.15
CA LYS A 126 -2.35 2.78 -9.44
C LYS A 126 -1.18 1.83 -9.38
N GLU A 127 -0.44 1.74 -10.46
CA GLU A 127 0.73 0.89 -10.54
C GLU A 127 1.96 1.55 -9.91
N HIS A 128 2.89 0.75 -9.42
CA HIS A 128 4.20 1.22 -9.00
C HIS A 128 5.00 1.71 -10.20
N THR A 129 5.58 2.90 -10.09
CA THR A 129 6.60 3.38 -11.03
C THR A 129 7.97 2.98 -10.50
N PRO A 130 8.73 2.13 -11.20
CA PRO A 130 10.07 1.78 -10.76
C PRO A 130 11.01 2.97 -10.92
N LEU A 131 11.87 3.19 -9.91
CA LEU A 131 12.85 4.28 -9.89
C LEU A 131 14.28 3.77 -10.06
N ALA A 132 14.62 2.67 -9.38
CA ALA A 132 15.93 2.05 -9.41
C ALA A 132 15.84 0.58 -9.01
N VAL A 133 16.92 -0.16 -9.28
CA VAL A 133 17.15 -1.52 -8.80
C VAL A 133 18.12 -1.45 -7.62
N VAL A 134 17.78 -1.99 -6.47
CA VAL A 134 18.70 -2.12 -5.32
C VAL A 134 19.24 -3.54 -5.27
N ASP A 135 20.56 -3.67 -5.27
CA ASP A 135 21.27 -4.94 -5.16
C ASP A 135 21.88 -5.10 -3.75
N VAL A 136 21.32 -6.00 -2.99
CA VAL A 136 21.76 -6.38 -1.64
C VAL A 136 22.07 -7.88 -1.55
N GLY A 137 22.57 -8.44 -2.65
CA GLY A 137 22.75 -9.87 -2.90
C GLY A 137 21.60 -10.45 -3.72
N GLN A 138 20.40 -9.93 -3.55
CA GLN A 138 19.26 -10.08 -4.44
C GLN A 138 18.84 -8.69 -4.94
N LYS A 139 18.38 -8.62 -6.17
CA LYS A 139 17.94 -7.37 -6.80
C LYS A 139 16.46 -7.12 -6.55
N PHE A 140 16.14 -5.89 -6.16
CA PHE A 140 14.78 -5.45 -5.88
C PHE A 140 14.46 -4.13 -6.58
N LEU A 141 13.22 -3.98 -7.02
CA LEU A 141 12.71 -2.72 -7.54
C LEU A 141 12.25 -1.81 -6.41
N ILE A 142 12.67 -0.55 -6.46
CA ILE A 142 12.20 0.51 -5.57
C ILE A 142 11.42 1.57 -6.35
N ASN A 143 10.44 2.17 -5.69
CA ASN A 143 9.65 3.26 -6.24
C ASN A 143 10.17 4.64 -5.76
N PRO A 144 9.63 5.79 -6.26
CA PRO A 144 10.05 7.14 -5.84
C PRO A 144 9.88 7.45 -4.35
N SER A 145 9.03 6.70 -3.63
CA SER A 145 8.92 6.82 -2.17
C SER A 145 9.96 6.01 -1.40
N GLY A 146 10.83 5.26 -2.09
CA GLY A 146 11.84 4.39 -1.50
C GLY A 146 11.30 3.04 -1.04
N ARG A 147 10.04 2.68 -1.39
CA ARG A 147 9.46 1.39 -1.05
C ARG A 147 9.97 0.32 -2.00
N ILE A 148 10.44 -0.79 -1.45
CA ILE A 148 10.67 -2.03 -2.18
C ILE A 148 9.30 -2.66 -2.47
N PHE A 149 9.02 -3.02 -3.72
CA PHE A 149 7.73 -3.56 -4.09
C PHE A 149 7.80 -4.90 -4.84
N LYS A 150 8.93 -5.22 -5.47
CA LYS A 150 9.10 -6.47 -6.24
C LYS A 150 10.56 -6.89 -6.28
N ALA A 151 10.84 -8.20 -6.26
CA ALA A 151 12.13 -8.74 -6.71
C ALA A 151 12.27 -8.48 -8.22
N TRP A 152 13.44 -8.01 -8.65
CA TRP A 152 13.71 -7.72 -10.05
C TRP A 152 13.83 -9.02 -10.86
N GLU A 153 13.25 -9.04 -12.02
CA GLU A 153 13.32 -10.13 -13.01
C GLU A 153 13.77 -9.60 -14.38
N THR A 154 14.20 -10.47 -15.26
CA THR A 154 14.68 -10.09 -16.61
C THR A 154 13.60 -9.47 -17.49
N SER A 155 12.33 -9.70 -17.19
CA SER A 155 11.16 -9.08 -17.84
C SER A 155 10.88 -7.65 -17.39
N ASP A 156 11.51 -7.20 -16.29
CA ASP A 156 11.35 -5.86 -15.77
C ASP A 156 12.25 -4.86 -16.53
N PRO A 157 12.00 -3.54 -16.40
CA PRO A 157 12.81 -2.52 -17.07
C PRO A 157 14.31 -2.69 -16.74
N ALA A 158 15.14 -2.73 -17.78
CA ALA A 158 16.60 -2.91 -17.67
C ALA A 158 17.36 -1.57 -17.63
N ASP A 159 16.72 -0.47 -18.00
CA ASP A 159 17.28 0.89 -18.13
C ASP A 159 17.23 1.70 -16.82
N LEU A 160 17.07 1.01 -15.70
CA LEU A 160 17.04 1.62 -14.37
C LEU A 160 18.45 1.63 -13.76
N PRO A 161 18.81 2.70 -13.00
CA PRO A 161 20.05 2.73 -12.25
C PRO A 161 20.10 1.59 -11.22
N VAL A 162 21.24 0.91 -11.14
CA VAL A 162 21.48 -0.16 -10.17
C VAL A 162 22.22 0.42 -8.96
N VAL A 163 21.64 0.26 -7.78
CA VAL A 163 22.23 0.71 -6.51
C VAL A 163 22.86 -0.48 -5.81
N GLY A 164 24.18 -0.43 -5.62
CA GLY A 164 24.95 -1.47 -4.93
C GLY A 164 25.73 -0.92 -3.73
N GLY A 165 26.22 -1.80 -2.87
CA GLY A 165 26.98 -1.45 -1.66
C GLY A 165 26.12 -1.17 -0.42
N LEU A 166 24.79 -1.31 -0.54
CA LEU A 166 23.88 -1.29 0.59
C LEU A 166 23.77 -2.69 1.22
N ASN A 167 23.52 -2.74 2.50
CA ASN A 167 23.10 -3.95 3.20
C ASN A 167 21.57 -3.99 3.35
N VAL A 168 21.01 -5.18 3.56
CA VAL A 168 19.57 -5.34 3.83
C VAL A 168 19.11 -4.48 5.02
N LEU A 169 19.96 -4.29 6.01
CA LEU A 169 19.68 -3.47 7.20
C LEU A 169 19.63 -1.96 6.93
N ASP A 170 20.18 -1.50 5.81
CA ASP A 170 20.13 -0.09 5.41
C ASP A 170 18.80 0.28 4.76
N LEU A 171 18.04 -0.73 4.34
CA LEU A 171 16.76 -0.56 3.68
C LEU A 171 15.64 -0.27 4.69
N PRO A 172 14.62 0.49 4.30
CA PRO A 172 13.45 0.67 5.15
C PRO A 172 12.74 -0.68 5.36
N PRO A 173 12.10 -0.89 6.53
CA PRO A 173 11.38 -2.13 6.80
C PRO A 173 10.32 -2.38 5.73
N VAL A 174 10.24 -3.62 5.25
CA VAL A 174 9.18 -4.05 4.32
C VAL A 174 7.84 -3.99 5.05
N TYR A 175 6.82 -3.53 4.36
CA TYR A 175 5.47 -3.26 4.87
C TYR A 175 4.97 -4.35 5.85
N GLY A 176 4.64 -3.96 7.09
CA GLY A 176 4.06 -4.83 8.13
C GLY A 176 4.98 -5.14 9.31
N GLN A 177 6.27 -4.80 9.24
CA GLN A 177 7.15 -4.84 10.40
C GLN A 177 7.27 -3.42 10.97
N THR A 178 6.49 -3.13 12.00
CA THR A 178 6.71 -1.98 12.87
C THR A 178 7.99 -2.24 13.66
N ASP A 179 9.13 -1.80 13.12
CA ASP A 179 10.32 -1.62 13.94
C ASP A 179 10.00 -0.48 14.92
N THR A 180 9.66 -0.85 16.14
CA THR A 180 9.47 0.05 17.29
C THR A 180 10.75 0.71 17.74
N SER A 181 11.87 0.51 17.05
CA SER A 181 13.13 1.19 17.27
C SER A 181 13.21 2.51 16.49
N GLU A 182 12.35 3.48 16.80
CA GLU A 182 12.48 4.88 16.37
C GLU A 182 13.63 5.60 17.07
N GLY A 183 14.78 4.95 17.25
CA GLY A 183 15.96 5.51 17.86
C GLY A 183 16.95 6.09 16.85
N GLU A 184 17.92 6.83 17.36
CA GLU A 184 19.05 7.42 16.62
C GLU A 184 19.79 6.37 15.76
N PHE A 185 19.91 5.14 16.25
CA PHE A 185 20.47 3.99 15.53
C PHE A 185 19.72 3.60 14.25
N ALA A 186 18.40 3.71 14.23
CA ALA A 186 17.61 3.43 13.03
C ALA A 186 17.78 4.54 11.98
N ARG A 187 17.97 5.77 12.41
CA ARG A 187 18.26 6.92 11.52
C ARG A 187 19.63 6.79 10.87
N GLU A 188 20.64 6.41 11.64
CA GLU A 188 22.01 6.22 11.18
C GLU A 188 22.12 5.02 10.20
N ARG A 189 21.48 3.89 10.52
CA ARG A 189 21.41 2.73 9.63
C ARG A 189 20.84 3.07 8.25
N THR A 190 19.75 3.83 8.20
CA THR A 190 19.07 4.18 6.94
C THR A 190 19.69 5.39 6.22
N ALA A 191 20.71 6.04 6.79
CA ALA A 191 21.35 7.22 6.20
C ALA A 191 21.91 6.94 4.77
N PRO A 192 22.61 5.83 4.49
CA PRO A 192 23.12 5.55 3.15
C PRO A 192 21.99 5.39 2.12
N PHE A 193 20.90 4.72 2.49
CA PHE A 193 19.73 4.58 1.62
C PHE A 193 19.04 5.93 1.36
N LYS A 194 18.90 6.77 2.40
CA LYS A 194 18.35 8.13 2.27
C LYS A 194 19.19 9.00 1.33
N ALA A 195 20.51 8.87 1.41
CA ALA A 195 21.45 9.55 0.52
C ALA A 195 21.20 9.16 -0.95
N VAL A 196 21.09 7.86 -1.23
CA VAL A 196 20.74 7.34 -2.56
C VAL A 196 19.40 7.90 -3.03
N MET A 197 18.38 7.86 -2.18
CA MET A 197 17.05 8.37 -2.53
C MET A 197 17.06 9.88 -2.80
N LYS A 198 17.92 10.65 -2.12
CA LYS A 198 18.07 12.07 -2.40
C LYS A 198 18.68 12.31 -3.77
N VAL A 199 19.74 11.58 -4.14
CA VAL A 199 20.40 11.64 -5.46
C VAL A 199 19.42 11.24 -6.56
N LEU A 200 18.71 10.12 -6.39
CA LEU A 200 17.71 9.66 -7.37
C LEU A 200 16.55 10.65 -7.55
N ARG A 201 16.18 11.36 -6.48
CA ARG A 201 15.16 12.43 -6.56
C ARG A 201 15.66 13.63 -7.33
N LEU A 202 16.91 14.05 -7.12
CA LEU A 202 17.53 15.13 -7.90
C LEU A 202 17.66 14.75 -9.39
N GLY A 203 18.06 13.51 -9.67
CA GLY A 203 18.12 12.99 -11.03
C GLY A 203 16.74 12.81 -11.70
N GLY A 204 15.67 12.73 -10.92
CA GLY A 204 14.30 12.68 -11.42
C GLY A 204 13.66 14.04 -11.71
N GLN A 205 14.30 15.14 -11.31
CA GLN A 205 13.77 16.49 -11.55
C GLN A 205 13.85 16.84 -13.05
N GLN A 206 12.85 17.60 -13.50
CA GLN A 206 12.84 18.09 -14.87
C GLN A 206 14.02 19.06 -15.11
N GLY A 207 14.84 18.79 -16.13
CA GLY A 207 16.03 19.57 -16.40
C GLY A 207 17.23 19.22 -15.52
N SER A 208 17.21 18.12 -14.77
CA SER A 208 18.36 17.66 -14.00
C SER A 208 19.60 17.50 -14.90
N ILE A 209 20.75 18.00 -14.43
CA ILE A 209 22.04 17.89 -15.14
C ILE A 209 22.49 16.43 -15.26
N LEU A 210 22.09 15.59 -14.31
CA LEU A 210 22.37 14.16 -14.29
C LEU A 210 21.06 13.39 -14.11
N PRO A 211 20.28 13.22 -15.18
CA PRO A 211 19.01 12.50 -15.11
C PRO A 211 19.25 11.01 -14.80
N ASN A 212 18.32 10.39 -14.06
CA ASN A 212 18.44 8.98 -13.63
C ASN A 212 18.69 8.02 -14.80
N ARG A 213 18.13 8.28 -15.98
CA ARG A 213 18.37 7.49 -17.20
C ARG A 213 19.82 7.50 -17.68
N SER A 214 20.61 8.50 -17.27
CA SER A 214 22.03 8.60 -17.59
C SER A 214 22.92 7.91 -16.56
N ILE A 215 22.36 7.50 -15.42
CA ILE A 215 23.07 6.81 -14.35
C ILE A 215 22.89 5.31 -14.56
N ARG A 216 24.00 4.59 -14.75
CA ARG A 216 23.98 3.12 -14.85
C ARG A 216 24.04 2.46 -13.49
N GLN A 217 24.90 2.99 -12.60
CA GLN A 217 25.11 2.42 -11.28
C GLN A 217 25.39 3.53 -10.25
N ILE A 218 24.86 3.33 -9.04
CA ILE A 218 25.19 4.08 -7.84
C ILE A 218 25.85 3.11 -6.86
N ARG A 219 27.11 3.35 -6.55
CA ARG A 219 27.83 2.58 -5.54
C ARG A 219 27.83 3.34 -4.22
N VAL A 220 27.43 2.67 -3.19
CA VAL A 220 27.42 3.20 -1.83
C VAL A 220 28.62 2.63 -1.08
N ASP A 221 29.44 3.50 -0.51
CA ASP A 221 30.51 3.13 0.39
C ASP A 221 30.35 3.90 1.70
N ARG A 222 30.44 3.23 2.85
CA ARG A 222 30.20 3.87 4.14
C ARG A 222 31.27 4.88 4.56
N GLN A 223 32.46 4.77 3.98
CA GLN A 223 33.58 5.68 4.31
C GLN A 223 33.71 6.80 3.26
N ILE A 224 33.50 6.47 2.00
CA ILE A 224 33.72 7.38 0.86
C ILE A 224 32.44 8.12 0.46
N GLY A 225 31.27 7.52 0.68
CA GLY A 225 29.97 8.03 0.25
C GLY A 225 29.51 7.47 -1.07
N LEU A 226 28.81 8.28 -1.86
CA LEU A 226 28.20 7.88 -3.13
C LEU A 226 29.13 8.10 -4.30
N THR A 227 29.27 7.06 -5.12
CA THR A 227 29.95 7.11 -6.42
C THR A 227 28.94 6.75 -7.50
N LEU A 228 28.79 7.61 -8.51
CA LEU A 228 27.92 7.40 -9.65
C LEU A 228 28.75 6.98 -10.87
N TYR A 229 28.25 5.98 -11.59
CA TYR A 229 28.74 5.59 -12.90
C TYR A 229 27.69 5.99 -13.93
N ALA A 230 28.02 7.00 -14.73
CA ALA A 230 27.05 7.66 -15.59
C ALA A 230 27.53 7.75 -17.04
N PHE A 231 26.58 8.01 -17.95
CA PHE A 231 26.75 8.20 -19.39
C PHE A 231 27.21 6.95 -20.15
N ASP A 232 27.17 6.99 -21.48
CA ASP A 232 27.50 5.86 -22.36
C ASP A 232 28.99 5.47 -22.28
N ARG A 233 29.86 6.45 -22.20
CA ARG A 233 31.26 6.25 -21.75
C ARG A 233 31.24 6.40 -20.26
N VAL A 234 31.37 5.30 -19.52
CA VAL A 234 31.21 5.24 -18.08
C VAL A 234 32.11 6.25 -17.40
N LYS A 235 31.55 7.42 -17.07
CA LYS A 235 32.24 8.46 -16.30
C LYS A 235 31.96 8.22 -14.81
N THR A 236 33.00 8.28 -14.00
CA THR A 236 32.89 8.11 -12.56
C THR A 236 32.74 9.48 -11.91
N ILE A 237 31.66 9.66 -11.13
CA ILE A 237 31.38 10.89 -10.39
C ILE A 237 31.35 10.53 -8.90
N ASN A 238 32.37 10.96 -8.16
CA ASN A 238 32.43 10.80 -6.71
C ASN A 238 31.66 11.94 -6.06
N LEU A 239 30.50 11.67 -5.52
CA LEU A 239 29.70 12.67 -4.81
C LEU A 239 30.05 12.74 -3.32
N GLY A 240 30.59 11.66 -2.74
CA GLY A 240 30.78 11.60 -1.29
C GLY A 240 29.46 11.62 -0.52
N TYR A 241 29.48 12.24 0.65
CA TYR A 241 28.28 12.47 1.48
C TYR A 241 27.92 13.95 1.48
N ASP A 242 26.68 14.24 1.93
CA ASP A 242 26.11 15.55 2.16
C ASP A 242 26.06 16.50 0.95
N ASP A 243 25.35 17.60 1.11
CA ASP A 243 25.12 18.67 0.14
C ASP A 243 25.00 18.25 -1.34
N TYR A 244 24.14 17.25 -1.59
CA TYR A 244 23.91 16.77 -2.96
C TYR A 244 23.32 17.84 -3.88
N ASP A 245 22.55 18.79 -3.33
CA ASP A 245 21.99 19.91 -4.09
C ASP A 245 23.12 20.81 -4.60
N GLY A 246 24.05 21.25 -3.72
CA GLY A 246 25.22 22.03 -4.09
C GLY A 246 26.10 21.28 -5.11
N LYS A 247 26.29 19.98 -4.94
CA LYS A 247 27.06 19.14 -5.86
C LYS A 247 26.43 19.02 -7.25
N TYR A 248 25.10 18.95 -7.35
CA TYR A 248 24.40 18.98 -8.64
C TYR A 248 24.52 20.34 -9.32
N HIS A 249 24.46 21.45 -8.56
CA HIS A 249 24.73 22.80 -9.10
C HIS A 249 26.16 22.95 -9.58
N MET A 250 27.13 22.45 -8.82
CA MET A 250 28.54 22.45 -9.21
C MET A 250 28.79 21.64 -10.49
N LEU A 251 28.15 20.45 -10.62
CA LEU A 251 28.18 19.65 -11.85
C LEU A 251 27.63 20.43 -13.06
N ALA A 252 26.53 21.16 -12.88
CA ALA A 252 25.95 21.97 -13.95
C ALA A 252 26.92 23.04 -14.43
N SER A 253 27.57 23.75 -13.51
CA SER A 253 28.59 24.75 -13.81
C SER A 253 29.80 24.13 -14.51
N LEU A 254 30.28 22.98 -13.99
CA LEU A 254 31.42 22.26 -14.54
C LEU A 254 31.16 21.77 -15.97
N PHE A 255 30.01 21.15 -16.22
CA PHE A 255 29.67 20.67 -17.56
C PHE A 255 29.52 21.82 -18.56
N SER A 256 28.96 22.95 -18.14
CA SER A 256 28.89 24.16 -18.95
C SER A 256 30.31 24.68 -19.31
N TYR A 257 31.21 24.66 -18.34
CA TYR A 257 32.62 25.06 -18.57
C TYR A 257 33.34 24.11 -19.52
N LEU A 258 33.23 22.79 -19.29
CA LEU A 258 33.87 21.76 -20.15
C LEU A 258 33.34 21.78 -21.58
N LYS A 259 32.05 22.01 -21.79
CA LYS A 259 31.43 22.15 -23.10
C LYS A 259 32.01 23.37 -23.86
N ASN A 260 32.20 24.49 -23.17
CA ASN A 260 32.77 25.69 -23.80
C ASN A 260 34.24 25.54 -24.19
N GLN A 261 34.99 24.67 -23.52
CA GLN A 261 36.38 24.37 -23.83
C GLN A 261 36.57 23.25 -24.86
N GLN A 262 35.50 22.70 -25.46
CA GLN A 262 35.54 21.52 -26.35
C GLN A 262 36.17 20.27 -25.71
N SER A 263 36.33 20.24 -24.39
CA SER A 263 36.99 19.16 -23.63
C SER A 263 35.98 18.13 -23.08
N ASP A 264 34.75 18.13 -23.59
CA ASP A 264 33.65 17.31 -23.02
C ASP A 264 33.89 15.80 -23.12
N SER A 265 34.79 15.36 -23.99
CA SER A 265 35.09 13.94 -24.18
C SER A 265 36.34 13.42 -23.45
N ASP A 266 37.15 14.28 -22.87
CA ASP A 266 38.51 13.94 -22.42
C ASP A 266 38.64 13.67 -20.90
N TYR A 267 37.52 13.56 -20.15
CA TYR A 267 37.57 13.22 -18.73
C TYR A 267 36.87 11.89 -18.44
N ASP A 268 37.38 11.15 -17.45
CA ASP A 268 36.83 9.86 -17.00
C ASP A 268 36.31 9.94 -15.56
N ARG A 269 36.83 10.85 -14.74
CA ARG A 269 36.48 10.97 -13.35
C ARG A 269 36.32 12.43 -12.92
N ILE A 270 35.24 12.67 -12.14
CA ILE A 270 34.98 13.93 -11.44
C ILE A 270 34.86 13.62 -9.96
N ASP A 271 35.62 14.33 -9.12
CA ASP A 271 35.55 14.22 -7.68
C ASP A 271 34.95 15.50 -7.09
N LEU A 272 33.79 15.37 -6.46
CA LEU A 272 32.99 16.40 -5.80
C LEU A 272 32.88 16.15 -4.30
N ASN A 273 33.74 15.30 -3.75
CA ASN A 273 33.70 15.02 -2.31
C ASN A 273 33.89 16.30 -1.49
N ASN A 274 34.74 17.23 -1.98
CA ASN A 274 34.88 18.58 -1.45
C ASN A 274 34.48 19.61 -2.52
N LEU A 275 33.48 20.46 -2.20
CA LEU A 275 32.99 21.49 -3.11
C LEU A 275 33.97 22.65 -3.30
N ASP A 276 34.87 22.89 -2.33
CA ASP A 276 35.91 23.92 -2.45
C ASP A 276 37.02 23.50 -3.42
N ARG A 277 37.13 22.22 -3.69
CA ARG A 277 38.17 21.67 -4.58
C ARG A 277 37.63 20.53 -5.43
N VAL A 278 37.11 20.88 -6.58
CA VAL A 278 36.68 19.90 -7.58
C VAL A 278 37.89 19.40 -8.37
N VAL A 279 38.04 18.06 -8.46
CA VAL A 279 39.12 17.42 -9.23
C VAL A 279 38.53 16.72 -10.43
N VAL A 280 39.05 17.03 -11.61
CA VAL A 280 38.68 16.40 -12.89
C VAL A 280 39.91 15.66 -13.45
N ASN A 281 39.79 14.35 -13.59
CA ASN A 281 40.86 13.57 -14.22
C ASN A 281 40.54 13.44 -15.70
N THR A 282 41.52 13.86 -16.53
CA THR A 282 41.45 13.72 -17.99
C THR A 282 42.02 12.39 -18.43
N LEU A 283 41.44 11.81 -19.47
CA LEU A 283 42.02 10.67 -20.14
C LEU A 283 43.36 11.07 -20.76
N ARG A 284 44.47 10.44 -20.34
CA ARG A 284 45.72 10.53 -21.11
C ARG A 284 45.51 9.83 -22.44
N ARG A 285 45.61 10.57 -23.53
CA ARG A 285 45.79 9.93 -24.86
C ARG A 285 47.20 9.36 -24.87
N GLU A 286 47.34 8.04 -24.80
CA GLU A 286 48.57 7.33 -25.22
C GLU A 286 48.69 7.34 -26.73
#